data_7ecb21edd63fa0df3f85bccafb98486a
#
_entry.id   7ecb21edd63fa0df3f85bccafb98486a
#
_cell.length_a   1.000
_cell.length_b   1.000
_cell.length_c   1.000
_cell.angle_alpha   90.00
_cell.angle_beta   90.00
_cell.angle_gamma   90.00
#
_symmetry.space_group_name_H-M   'P 1'
#
loop_
_entity.id
_entity.type
_entity.pdbx_description
1 polymer ?
#
loop_
_entity_poly.entity_id
_entity_poly.type
_entity_poly.pdbx_seq_one_letter_code
_entity_poly.pdbx_strand_id
1 'polypeptide(L)'
;AAGRASVFREGRRRLRERRVAAPAFRQVLRQALSDHRLLLYEGDSYISFSRLHDVLGARMADIESYAPAVSVDAPEGEPFTVASLRAGGATPHPLYGLDMPDDFYEGLLDAGGLLRSCTLAGTKVFVAGGEGRLSAADLIEWIVAHHEGIERDDLPRLLANDLGITCPAPLLTTTIYNSDVYYDDIGDAYYSSMEAWKKEARNELA
;
A
#
# COMPACT_ATOMS: atom_id res chain seq x y z
N ALA A 1 12.01 -22.61 11.70
CA ALA A 1 11.60 -21.20 11.74
C ALA A 1 12.57 -20.30 12.55
N ALA A 2 13.14 -20.79 13.67
CA ALA A 2 14.02 -19.98 14.53
C ALA A 2 15.38 -19.56 13.89
N GLY A 3 15.91 -20.31 12.93
CA GLY A 3 17.19 -20.04 12.29
C GLY A 3 17.21 -18.88 11.32
N ARG A 4 16.08 -18.55 10.70
CA ARG A 4 15.97 -17.46 9.69
C ARG A 4 16.01 -16.07 10.32
N ALA A 5 15.39 -15.87 11.49
CA ALA A 5 15.36 -14.58 12.18
C ALA A 5 16.74 -14.11 12.72
N SER A 6 17.65 -15.03 13.01
CA SER A 6 18.98 -14.71 13.56
C SER A 6 19.91 -14.08 12.52
N VAL A 7 19.82 -14.52 11.27
CA VAL A 7 20.68 -14.07 10.16
C VAL A 7 20.41 -12.58 9.81
N PHE A 8 19.17 -12.11 10.01
CA PHE A 8 18.78 -10.73 9.69
C PHE A 8 19.13 -9.71 10.80
N ARG A 9 19.27 -10.16 12.07
CA ARG A 9 19.60 -9.25 13.20
C ARG A 9 21.04 -8.74 13.18
N GLU A 10 21.96 -9.50 12.65
CA GLU A 10 23.40 -9.15 12.65
C GLU A 10 23.75 -8.03 11.65
N GLY A 11 22.98 -7.86 10.58
CA GLY A 11 23.13 -6.78 9.61
C GLY A 11 22.84 -5.38 10.17
N ARG A 12 21.97 -5.26 11.17
CA ARG A 12 21.59 -3.96 11.77
C ARG A 12 22.74 -3.25 12.50
N ARG A 13 23.74 -3.98 12.98
CA ARG A 13 24.79 -3.42 13.84
C ARG A 13 25.87 -2.66 13.05
N ARG A 14 26.13 -3.03 11.80
CA ARG A 14 27.26 -2.49 11.01
C ARG A 14 26.93 -1.21 10.20
N LEU A 15 25.67 -0.89 9.95
CA LEU A 15 25.26 0.29 9.18
C LEU A 15 25.23 1.58 10.01
N ARG A 16 25.19 1.51 11.35
CA ARG A 16 25.14 2.68 12.23
C ARG A 16 26.45 3.45 12.39
N GLU A 17 27.58 2.90 11.95
CA GLU A 17 28.93 3.43 12.33
C GLU A 17 29.59 4.33 11.28
N ARG A 18 29.03 4.52 10.08
CA ARG A 18 29.58 5.46 9.10
C ARG A 18 28.72 6.71 8.97
N ARG A 19 29.20 7.82 9.51
CA ARG A 19 28.66 9.17 9.27
C ARG A 19 28.92 9.56 7.81
N VAL A 20 28.09 9.10 6.89
CA VAL A 20 28.03 9.65 5.52
C VAL A 20 27.15 10.89 5.56
N ALA A 21 27.52 11.96 4.86
CA ALA A 21 26.70 13.17 4.77
C ALA A 21 25.29 12.80 4.26
N ALA A 22 24.26 13.18 5.00
CA ALA A 22 22.87 12.75 4.79
C ALA A 22 22.34 12.91 3.34
N PRO A 23 22.73 13.95 2.56
CA PRO A 23 22.32 14.08 1.15
C PRO A 23 22.97 13.02 0.24
N ALA A 24 24.27 12.77 0.38
CA ALA A 24 24.99 11.79 -0.42
C ALA A 24 24.51 10.36 -0.11
N PHE A 25 24.25 10.06 1.16
CA PHE A 25 23.66 8.77 1.55
C PHE A 25 22.31 8.53 0.90
N ARG A 26 21.40 9.53 0.93
CA ARG A 26 20.08 9.42 0.30
C ARG A 26 20.15 9.23 -1.21
N GLN A 27 21.12 9.82 -1.88
CA GLN A 27 21.32 9.64 -3.31
C GLN A 27 21.82 8.22 -3.62
N VAL A 28 22.82 7.75 -2.89
CA VAL A 28 23.36 6.38 -3.07
C VAL A 28 22.30 5.33 -2.76
N LEU A 29 21.51 5.54 -1.70
CA LEU A 29 20.41 4.64 -1.35
C LEU A 29 19.35 4.60 -2.45
N ARG A 30 18.89 5.75 -2.94
CA ARG A 30 17.93 5.82 -4.06
C ARG A 30 18.45 5.10 -5.30
N GLN A 31 19.71 5.30 -5.66
CA GLN A 31 20.31 4.63 -6.81
C GLN A 31 20.36 3.11 -6.58
N ALA A 32 20.77 2.67 -5.39
CA ALA A 32 20.82 1.25 -5.07
C ALA A 32 19.44 0.57 -5.06
N LEU A 33 18.39 1.29 -4.68
CA LEU A 33 17.00 0.82 -4.76
C LEU A 33 16.52 0.77 -6.22
N SER A 34 16.77 1.83 -6.99
CA SER A 34 16.43 1.88 -8.42
C SER A 34 17.12 0.79 -9.25
N ASP A 35 18.36 0.44 -8.91
CA ASP A 35 19.13 -0.63 -9.58
C ASP A 35 18.82 -2.02 -9.00
N HIS A 36 17.86 -2.16 -8.09
CA HIS A 36 17.54 -3.37 -7.35
C HIS A 36 18.74 -4.03 -6.61
N ARG A 37 19.81 -3.26 -6.35
CA ARG A 37 20.96 -3.75 -5.56
C ARG A 37 20.62 -3.83 -4.07
N LEU A 38 19.73 -2.95 -3.61
CA LEU A 38 19.10 -3.00 -2.31
C LEU A 38 17.58 -3.03 -2.52
N LEU A 39 16.89 -3.78 -1.67
CA LEU A 39 15.44 -3.92 -1.67
C LEU A 39 14.93 -3.60 -0.28
N LEU A 40 13.79 -2.95 -0.17
CA LEU A 40 13.12 -2.79 1.11
C LEU A 40 12.82 -4.18 1.69
N TYR A 41 12.96 -4.35 2.99
CA TYR A 41 12.69 -5.62 3.65
C TYR A 41 11.54 -5.50 4.65
N GLU A 42 11.69 -4.62 5.64
CA GLU A 42 10.68 -4.37 6.69
C GLU A 42 10.97 -3.01 7.33
N GLY A 43 9.99 -2.11 7.39
CA GLY A 43 10.14 -0.74 7.88
C GLY A 43 11.28 -0.02 7.15
N ASP A 44 12.28 0.44 7.91
CA ASP A 44 13.49 1.11 7.36
C ASP A 44 14.66 0.15 7.10
N SER A 45 14.41 -1.15 7.05
CA SER A 45 15.43 -2.17 6.84
C SER A 45 15.52 -2.57 5.38
N TYR A 46 16.74 -2.82 4.91
CA TYR A 46 17.02 -3.20 3.52
C TYR A 46 17.78 -4.51 3.45
N ILE A 47 17.55 -5.26 2.39
CA ILE A 47 18.29 -6.47 2.03
C ILE A 47 19.00 -6.25 0.69
N SER A 48 20.24 -6.71 0.55
CA SER A 48 20.91 -6.70 -0.75
C SER A 48 20.38 -7.82 -1.63
N PHE A 49 20.29 -7.56 -2.94
CA PHE A 49 19.90 -8.59 -3.91
C PHE A 49 20.83 -9.82 -3.83
N SER A 50 22.15 -9.63 -3.71
CA SER A 50 23.09 -10.76 -3.59
C SER A 50 22.74 -11.67 -2.43
N ARG A 51 22.37 -11.10 -1.27
CA ARG A 51 21.97 -11.90 -0.11
C ARG A 51 20.64 -12.64 -0.35
N LEU A 52 19.69 -11.99 -1.01
CA LEU A 52 18.42 -12.60 -1.36
C LEU A 52 18.62 -13.76 -2.33
N HIS A 53 19.49 -13.58 -3.33
CA HIS A 53 19.89 -14.62 -4.27
C HIS A 53 20.60 -15.78 -3.57
N ASP A 54 21.65 -15.51 -2.78
CA ASP A 54 22.49 -16.53 -2.15
C ASP A 54 21.75 -17.37 -1.09
N VAL A 55 20.80 -16.76 -0.37
CA VAL A 55 20.09 -17.40 0.75
C VAL A 55 18.76 -18.01 0.34
N LEU A 56 18.03 -17.34 -0.55
CA LEU A 56 16.65 -17.70 -0.91
C LEU A 56 16.50 -18.09 -2.39
N GLY A 57 17.57 -17.99 -3.19
CA GLY A 57 17.55 -18.36 -4.60
C GLY A 57 16.77 -17.40 -5.50
N ALA A 58 16.51 -16.16 -5.04
CA ALA A 58 15.79 -15.17 -5.84
C ALA A 58 16.53 -14.85 -7.13
N ARG A 59 15.81 -14.69 -8.22
CA ARG A 59 16.37 -14.29 -9.51
C ARG A 59 16.05 -12.83 -9.79
N MET A 60 16.97 -12.10 -10.42
CA MET A 60 16.74 -10.71 -10.80
C MET A 60 15.52 -10.56 -11.71
N ALA A 61 15.34 -11.48 -12.64
CA ALA A 61 14.17 -11.47 -13.53
C ALA A 61 12.82 -11.54 -12.77
N ASP A 62 12.77 -12.27 -11.63
CA ASP A 62 11.57 -12.32 -10.80
C ASP A 62 11.33 -10.99 -10.08
N ILE A 63 12.40 -10.31 -9.63
CA ILE A 63 12.32 -8.97 -9.02
C ILE A 63 11.80 -7.94 -10.04
N GLU A 64 12.41 -7.91 -11.24
CA GLU A 64 12.08 -6.94 -12.30
C GLU A 64 10.68 -7.17 -12.90
N SER A 65 10.20 -8.42 -12.93
CA SER A 65 8.88 -8.75 -13.49
C SER A 65 7.72 -8.53 -12.52
N TYR A 66 7.97 -8.35 -11.23
CA TYR A 66 6.90 -8.31 -10.23
C TYR A 66 5.95 -7.13 -10.42
N ALA A 67 6.47 -5.90 -10.42
CA ALA A 67 5.62 -4.71 -10.58
C ALA A 67 4.89 -4.67 -11.93
N PRO A 68 5.51 -5.01 -13.09
CA PRO A 68 4.79 -5.18 -14.35
C PRO A 68 3.66 -6.21 -14.29
N ALA A 69 3.90 -7.39 -13.70
CA ALA A 69 2.88 -8.42 -13.60
C ALA A 69 1.67 -7.94 -12.78
N VAL A 70 1.92 -7.36 -11.59
CA VAL A 70 0.85 -6.83 -10.76
C VAL A 70 0.10 -5.71 -11.45
N SER A 71 0.79 -4.80 -12.17
CA SER A 71 0.13 -3.67 -12.83
C SER A 71 -0.78 -4.07 -14.00
N VAL A 72 -0.52 -5.23 -14.63
CA VAL A 72 -1.37 -5.78 -15.69
C VAL A 72 -2.59 -6.49 -15.12
N ASP A 73 -2.42 -7.18 -13.99
CA ASP A 73 -3.48 -7.98 -13.38
C ASP A 73 -4.39 -7.17 -12.45
N ALA A 74 -3.91 -6.03 -11.94
CA ALA A 74 -4.68 -5.17 -11.05
C ALA A 74 -5.83 -4.48 -11.80
N PRO A 75 -7.06 -4.49 -11.26
CA PRO A 75 -8.18 -3.77 -11.85
C PRO A 75 -7.88 -2.27 -11.96
N GLU A 76 -8.20 -1.69 -13.11
CA GLU A 76 -7.97 -0.26 -13.35
C GLU A 76 -8.87 0.59 -12.44
N GLY A 77 -8.27 1.55 -11.74
CA GLY A 77 -8.98 2.48 -10.86
C GLY A 77 -9.33 1.92 -9.49
N GLU A 78 -9.16 0.63 -9.24
CA GLU A 78 -9.47 0.02 -7.94
C GLU A 78 -8.26 0.06 -7.00
N PRO A 79 -8.45 0.49 -5.73
CA PRO A 79 -7.39 0.46 -4.75
C PRO A 79 -7.14 -0.96 -4.23
N PHE A 80 -5.87 -1.28 -4.03
CA PHE A 80 -5.45 -2.54 -3.44
C PHE A 80 -4.21 -2.36 -2.54
N THR A 81 -4.00 -3.30 -1.65
CA THR A 81 -2.79 -3.45 -0.85
C THR A 81 -2.11 -4.77 -1.18
N VAL A 82 -0.86 -4.95 -0.78
CA VAL A 82 -0.20 -6.26 -0.90
C VAL A 82 -0.97 -7.34 -0.13
N ALA A 83 -1.51 -6.99 1.04
CA ALA A 83 -2.33 -7.91 1.84
C ALA A 83 -3.62 -8.32 1.11
N SER A 84 -4.36 -7.36 0.49
CA SER A 84 -5.58 -7.68 -0.26
C SER A 84 -5.31 -8.48 -1.51
N LEU A 85 -4.20 -8.21 -2.23
CA LEU A 85 -3.77 -9.04 -3.38
C LEU A 85 -3.53 -10.49 -2.96
N ARG A 86 -2.84 -10.70 -1.84
CA ARG A 86 -2.57 -12.05 -1.33
C ARG A 86 -3.84 -12.78 -0.91
N ALA A 87 -4.77 -12.08 -0.27
CA ALA A 87 -6.06 -12.63 0.15
C ALA A 87 -6.98 -12.95 -1.03
N GLY A 88 -6.97 -12.11 -2.07
CA GLY A 88 -7.78 -12.27 -3.28
C GLY A 88 -7.31 -13.38 -4.23
N GLY A 89 -6.19 -14.06 -3.93
CA GLY A 89 -5.64 -15.10 -4.82
C GLY A 89 -4.98 -14.52 -6.06
N ALA A 90 -4.25 -13.40 -5.91
CA ALA A 90 -3.48 -12.77 -6.97
C ALA A 90 -2.68 -13.78 -7.79
N THR A 91 -2.45 -13.46 -9.07
CA THR A 91 -1.68 -14.29 -10.01
C THR A 91 -0.42 -14.85 -9.34
N PRO A 92 -0.20 -16.16 -9.38
CA PRO A 92 0.97 -16.76 -8.78
C PRO A 92 2.26 -16.14 -9.34
N HIS A 93 3.01 -15.45 -8.51
CA HIS A 93 4.31 -14.92 -8.87
C HIS A 93 5.42 -15.65 -8.10
N PRO A 94 6.56 -16.00 -8.74
CA PRO A 94 7.64 -16.75 -8.08
C PRO A 94 8.13 -16.12 -6.77
N LEU A 95 8.09 -14.79 -6.64
CA LEU A 95 8.50 -14.08 -5.43
C LEU A 95 7.65 -14.41 -4.21
N TYR A 96 6.37 -14.77 -4.37
CA TYR A 96 5.54 -15.16 -3.22
C TYR A 96 6.04 -16.42 -2.51
N GLY A 97 6.78 -17.27 -3.22
CA GLY A 97 7.47 -18.43 -2.63
C GLY A 97 8.61 -18.08 -1.67
N LEU A 98 9.06 -16.82 -1.66
CA LEU A 98 10.13 -16.35 -0.75
C LEU A 98 9.63 -16.03 0.65
N ASP A 99 8.30 -15.93 0.85
CA ASP A 99 7.65 -15.60 2.13
C ASP A 99 8.24 -14.35 2.80
N MET A 100 8.32 -13.28 2.03
CA MET A 100 8.83 -11.98 2.47
C MET A 100 7.72 -11.16 3.15
N PRO A 101 8.07 -10.18 4.03
CA PRO A 101 7.12 -9.22 4.56
C PRO A 101 6.42 -8.41 3.47
N ASP A 102 5.22 -7.89 3.73
CA ASP A 102 4.47 -7.07 2.78
C ASP A 102 5.24 -5.82 2.34
N ASP A 103 5.98 -5.17 3.25
CA ASP A 103 6.87 -4.04 2.94
C ASP A 103 7.85 -4.32 1.80
N PHE A 104 8.32 -5.57 1.66
CA PHE A 104 9.20 -5.97 0.58
C PHE A 104 8.50 -5.86 -0.78
N TYR A 105 7.30 -6.38 -0.88
CA TYR A 105 6.49 -6.33 -2.11
C TYR A 105 6.01 -4.91 -2.40
N GLU A 106 5.60 -4.16 -1.37
CA GLU A 106 5.27 -2.72 -1.49
C GLU A 106 6.45 -1.91 -2.04
N GLY A 107 7.67 -2.20 -1.57
CA GLY A 107 8.89 -1.57 -2.07
C GLY A 107 9.15 -1.84 -3.54
N LEU A 108 8.88 -3.07 -4.03
CA LEU A 108 9.01 -3.42 -5.45
C LEU A 108 7.97 -2.71 -6.32
N LEU A 109 6.71 -2.64 -5.87
CA LEU A 109 5.65 -1.94 -6.59
C LEU A 109 5.94 -0.43 -6.70
N ASP A 110 6.42 0.17 -5.61
CA ASP A 110 6.78 1.59 -5.55
C ASP A 110 7.98 1.91 -6.46
N ALA A 111 9.01 1.06 -6.43
CA ALA A 111 10.20 1.21 -7.28
C ALA A 111 9.89 1.02 -8.77
N GLY A 112 8.91 0.18 -9.10
CA GLY A 112 8.47 -0.03 -10.48
C GLY A 112 7.82 1.20 -11.12
N GLY A 113 7.22 2.08 -10.32
CA GLY A 113 6.64 3.35 -10.78
C GLY A 113 5.47 3.21 -11.77
N LEU A 114 4.87 2.03 -11.89
CA LEU A 114 3.77 1.72 -12.80
C LEU A 114 2.39 1.97 -12.17
N LEU A 115 2.34 2.11 -10.85
CA LEU A 115 1.14 2.28 -10.06
C LEU A 115 1.20 3.62 -9.33
N ARG A 116 0.04 4.26 -9.15
CA ARG A 116 -0.10 5.38 -8.22
C ARG A 116 -0.18 4.80 -6.80
N SER A 117 0.37 5.49 -5.83
CA SER A 117 0.32 5.03 -4.45
C SER A 117 0.08 6.16 -3.45
N CYS A 118 -0.58 5.83 -2.35
CA CYS A 118 -0.65 6.65 -1.14
C CYS A 118 -0.36 5.79 0.09
N THR A 119 -0.31 6.42 1.26
CA THR A 119 -0.13 5.70 2.53
C THR A 119 -1.25 6.11 3.48
N LEU A 120 -1.96 5.13 4.02
CA LEU A 120 -2.94 5.32 5.09
C LEU A 120 -2.62 4.39 6.26
N ALA A 121 -2.52 4.96 7.46
CA ALA A 121 -2.19 4.23 8.69
C ALA A 121 -0.91 3.34 8.61
N GLY A 122 0.08 3.78 7.82
CA GLY A 122 1.34 3.03 7.63
C GLY A 122 1.31 1.98 6.52
N THR A 123 0.14 1.65 5.96
CA THR A 123 -0.02 0.70 4.86
C THR A 123 -0.03 1.43 3.52
N LYS A 124 0.73 0.96 2.54
CA LYS A 124 0.68 1.46 1.17
C LYS A 124 -0.52 0.90 0.42
N VAL A 125 -1.23 1.80 -0.23
CA VAL A 125 -2.33 1.49 -1.14
C VAL A 125 -1.91 1.86 -2.55
N PHE A 126 -2.16 0.98 -3.49
CA PHE A 126 -1.83 1.13 -4.90
C PHE A 126 -3.09 1.18 -5.75
N VAL A 127 -3.01 1.89 -6.87
CA VAL A 127 -4.08 1.98 -7.88
C VAL A 127 -3.45 1.90 -9.27
N ALA A 128 -3.96 1.00 -10.11
CA ALA A 128 -3.57 0.91 -11.50
C ALA A 128 -4.29 1.98 -12.34
N GLY A 129 -3.60 2.55 -13.32
CA GLY A 129 -4.16 3.56 -14.22
C GLY A 129 -4.35 4.95 -13.58
N GLY A 130 -5.02 5.83 -14.32
CA GLY A 130 -5.28 7.21 -13.95
C GLY A 130 -4.05 8.11 -13.97
N GLU A 131 -4.29 9.42 -13.90
CA GLU A 131 -3.25 10.45 -13.88
C GLU A 131 -3.15 11.10 -12.49
N GLY A 132 -2.00 11.71 -12.20
CA GLY A 132 -1.79 12.48 -10.99
C GLY A 132 -1.36 11.65 -9.78
N ARG A 133 -1.33 12.32 -8.63
CA ARG A 133 -0.89 11.75 -7.36
C ARG A 133 -2.09 11.25 -6.57
N LEU A 134 -2.03 10.01 -6.10
CA LEU A 134 -3.03 9.48 -5.19
C LEU A 134 -2.81 10.02 -3.77
N SER A 135 -3.86 10.45 -3.08
CA SER A 135 -3.86 10.83 -1.67
C SER A 135 -4.71 9.86 -0.83
N ALA A 136 -4.56 9.92 0.49
CA ALA A 136 -5.42 9.16 1.38
C ALA A 136 -6.89 9.68 1.34
N ALA A 137 -7.10 10.95 1.03
CA ALA A 137 -8.43 11.53 0.83
C ALA A 137 -9.12 10.91 -0.40
N ASP A 138 -8.41 10.84 -1.54
CA ASP A 138 -8.93 10.20 -2.77
C ASP A 138 -9.33 8.73 -2.53
N LEU A 139 -8.61 8.02 -1.65
CA LEU A 139 -8.96 6.66 -1.26
C LEU A 139 -10.30 6.62 -0.49
N ILE A 140 -10.51 7.52 0.45
CA ILE A 140 -11.78 7.61 1.19
C ILE A 140 -12.94 7.95 0.24
N GLU A 141 -12.74 8.91 -0.65
CA GLU A 141 -13.72 9.28 -1.67
C GLU A 141 -14.10 8.09 -2.56
N TRP A 142 -13.09 7.32 -2.99
CA TRP A 142 -13.32 6.12 -3.79
C TRP A 142 -14.17 5.09 -3.04
N ILE A 143 -13.83 4.79 -1.77
CA ILE A 143 -14.59 3.83 -0.95
C ILE A 143 -16.02 4.28 -0.76
N VAL A 144 -16.24 5.55 -0.41
CA VAL A 144 -17.59 6.09 -0.20
C VAL A 144 -18.40 6.09 -1.50
N ALA A 145 -17.78 6.39 -2.64
CA ALA A 145 -18.45 6.36 -3.93
C ALA A 145 -18.88 4.94 -4.38
N HIS A 146 -18.16 3.90 -3.94
CA HIS A 146 -18.45 2.51 -4.32
C HIS A 146 -19.46 1.80 -3.43
N HIS A 147 -19.69 2.32 -2.22
CA HIS A 147 -20.59 1.70 -1.24
C HIS A 147 -21.90 2.48 -1.00
N GLU A 148 -22.15 3.58 -1.72
CA GLU A 148 -23.39 4.40 -1.68
C GLU A 148 -23.98 4.57 -0.27
N GLY A 149 -23.47 5.52 0.52
CA GLY A 149 -23.97 5.79 1.87
C GLY A 149 -23.40 4.81 2.92
N ILE A 150 -22.24 5.12 3.44
CA ILE A 150 -21.59 4.29 4.45
C ILE A 150 -21.91 4.84 5.83
N GLU A 151 -22.49 4.04 6.72
CA GLU A 151 -22.58 4.38 8.12
C GLU A 151 -21.18 4.68 8.69
N ARG A 152 -21.10 5.67 9.56
CA ARG A 152 -19.85 6.15 10.13
C ARG A 152 -19.01 5.02 10.75
N ASP A 153 -19.67 4.10 11.45
CA ASP A 153 -19.01 2.98 12.13
C ASP A 153 -18.59 1.84 11.19
N ASP A 154 -19.11 1.84 9.94
CA ASP A 154 -18.77 0.81 8.95
C ASP A 154 -17.56 1.16 8.11
N LEU A 155 -17.24 2.43 7.92
CA LEU A 155 -16.06 2.84 7.14
C LEU A 155 -14.74 2.22 7.65
N PRO A 156 -14.43 2.18 8.97
CA PRO A 156 -13.24 1.48 9.46
C PRO A 156 -13.26 -0.03 9.17
N ARG A 157 -14.45 -0.66 9.16
CA ARG A 157 -14.61 -2.09 8.87
C ARG A 157 -14.38 -2.39 7.40
N LEU A 158 -14.86 -1.55 6.50
CA LEU A 158 -14.60 -1.66 5.06
C LEU A 158 -13.12 -1.54 4.75
N LEU A 159 -12.43 -0.54 5.32
CA LEU A 159 -10.98 -0.40 5.20
C LEU A 159 -10.22 -1.66 5.66
N ALA A 160 -10.66 -2.27 6.77
CA ALA A 160 -10.02 -3.47 7.29
C ALA A 160 -10.33 -4.71 6.45
N ASN A 161 -11.56 -4.88 5.98
CA ASN A 161 -11.99 -6.06 5.23
C ASN A 161 -11.46 -6.06 3.79
N ASP A 162 -11.57 -4.92 3.09
CA ASP A 162 -11.27 -4.85 1.67
C ASP A 162 -9.78 -4.61 1.41
N LEU A 163 -9.14 -3.82 2.27
CA LEU A 163 -7.75 -3.40 2.07
C LEU A 163 -6.79 -3.90 3.17
N GLY A 164 -7.29 -4.54 4.22
CA GLY A 164 -6.48 -4.96 5.37
C GLY A 164 -5.94 -3.78 6.21
N ILE A 165 -6.58 -2.59 6.13
CA ILE A 165 -6.09 -1.37 6.79
C ILE A 165 -6.83 -1.16 8.12
N THR A 166 -6.10 -1.26 9.22
CA THR A 166 -6.61 -0.84 10.54
C THR A 166 -6.24 0.62 10.77
N CYS A 167 -7.20 1.53 10.56
CA CYS A 167 -6.97 2.96 10.68
C CYS A 167 -7.39 3.48 12.07
N PRO A 168 -6.47 4.15 12.83
CA PRO A 168 -6.83 4.80 14.08
C PRO A 168 -7.87 5.91 13.87
N ALA A 169 -8.90 5.98 14.72
CA ALA A 169 -10.01 6.92 14.59
C ALA A 169 -9.59 8.39 14.40
N PRO A 170 -8.58 8.95 15.12
CA PRO A 170 -8.14 10.33 14.89
C PRO A 170 -7.55 10.56 13.49
N LEU A 171 -6.82 9.58 12.95
CA LEU A 171 -6.24 9.66 11.62
C LEU A 171 -7.34 9.58 10.56
N LEU A 172 -8.28 8.64 10.71
CA LEU A 172 -9.41 8.49 9.81
C LEU A 172 -10.24 9.77 9.76
N THR A 173 -10.60 10.35 10.92
CA THR A 173 -11.34 11.62 11.00
C THR A 173 -10.59 12.74 10.27
N THR A 174 -9.28 12.84 10.44
CA THR A 174 -8.46 13.85 9.75
C THR A 174 -8.46 13.61 8.23
N THR A 175 -8.39 12.36 7.80
CA THR A 175 -8.39 12.01 6.37
C THR A 175 -9.74 12.34 5.73
N ILE A 176 -10.85 12.00 6.40
CA ILE A 176 -12.23 12.34 5.97
C ILE A 176 -12.39 13.86 5.88
N TYR A 177 -11.91 14.61 6.87
CA TYR A 177 -12.01 16.08 6.84
C TYR A 177 -11.27 16.71 5.63
N ASN A 178 -10.25 16.07 5.12
CA ASN A 178 -9.48 16.49 3.95
C ASN A 178 -10.01 15.92 2.62
N SER A 179 -11.10 15.17 2.63
CA SER A 179 -11.77 14.63 1.45
C SER A 179 -13.00 15.44 1.09
N ASP A 180 -13.53 15.23 -0.12
CA ASP A 180 -14.73 15.89 -0.62
C ASP A 180 -16.03 15.11 -0.31
N VAL A 181 -15.98 14.11 0.62
CA VAL A 181 -17.16 13.35 1.00
C VAL A 181 -18.16 14.21 1.78
N TYR A 182 -19.44 14.01 1.53
CA TYR A 182 -20.52 14.63 2.27
C TYR A 182 -20.89 13.76 3.49
N TYR A 183 -21.01 14.38 4.66
CA TYR A 183 -21.48 13.73 5.88
C TYR A 183 -22.88 14.21 6.23
N ASP A 184 -23.81 13.25 6.37
CA ASP A 184 -25.14 13.46 6.91
C ASP A 184 -25.13 13.24 8.43
N ASP A 185 -25.31 14.31 9.20
CA ASP A 185 -25.30 14.29 10.66
C ASP A 185 -26.58 13.71 11.28
N ILE A 186 -27.65 13.56 10.50
CA ILE A 186 -28.90 12.95 10.94
C ILE A 186 -28.87 11.44 10.76
N GLY A 187 -28.43 10.98 9.60
CA GLY A 187 -28.29 9.56 9.28
C GLY A 187 -26.97 8.93 9.77
N ASP A 188 -26.03 9.74 10.30
CA ASP A 188 -24.67 9.33 10.71
C ASP A 188 -23.94 8.57 9.60
N ALA A 189 -24.04 9.05 8.35
CA ALA A 189 -23.53 8.37 7.17
C ALA A 189 -22.72 9.28 6.23
N TYR A 190 -21.80 8.67 5.46
CA TYR A 190 -20.99 9.34 4.45
C TYR A 190 -21.50 9.03 3.05
N TYR A 191 -21.52 10.06 2.19
CA TYR A 191 -21.93 10.00 0.78
C TYR A 191 -20.83 10.60 -0.10
N SER A 192 -20.77 10.17 -1.36
CA SER A 192 -19.82 10.71 -2.32
C SER A 192 -20.07 12.20 -2.64
N SER A 193 -21.29 12.68 -2.44
CA SER A 193 -21.68 14.09 -2.60
C SER A 193 -23.04 14.37 -1.95
N MET A 194 -23.38 15.65 -1.75
CA MET A 194 -24.71 16.07 -1.31
C MET A 194 -25.80 15.64 -2.31
N GLU A 195 -25.50 15.58 -3.59
CA GLU A 195 -26.41 15.12 -4.65
C GLU A 195 -26.71 13.62 -4.51
N ALA A 196 -25.72 12.81 -4.19
CA ALA A 196 -25.88 11.39 -3.92
C ALA A 196 -26.80 11.17 -2.71
N TRP A 197 -26.57 11.87 -1.62
CA TRP A 197 -27.44 11.86 -0.45
C TRP A 197 -28.88 12.24 -0.78
N LYS A 198 -29.12 13.35 -1.51
CA LYS A 198 -30.46 13.78 -1.92
C LYS A 198 -31.19 12.76 -2.79
N LYS A 199 -30.46 12.04 -3.64
CA LYS A 199 -31.00 10.97 -4.47
C LYS A 199 -31.48 9.80 -3.63
N GLU A 200 -30.69 9.39 -2.66
CA GLU A 200 -31.03 8.27 -1.76
C GLU A 200 -32.23 8.64 -0.86
N ALA A 201 -32.19 9.78 -0.22
CA ALA A 201 -33.30 10.27 0.59
C ALA A 201 -34.65 10.38 -0.17
N ARG A 202 -34.62 10.65 -1.48
CA ARG A 202 -35.83 10.62 -2.31
C ARG A 202 -36.30 9.20 -2.59
N ASN A 203 -35.41 8.25 -2.74
CA ASN A 203 -35.75 6.85 -3.01
C ASN A 203 -36.38 6.18 -1.79
N GLU A 204 -35.98 6.57 -0.58
CA GLU A 204 -36.58 6.08 0.67
C GLU A 204 -38.02 6.62 0.93
N LEU A 205 -38.35 7.76 0.34
CA LEU A 205 -39.66 8.40 0.48
C LEU A 205 -40.70 7.96 -0.61
N ALA A 206 -40.28 7.17 -1.58
CA ALA A 206 -41.10 6.73 -2.71
C ALA A 206 -41.61 5.29 -2.53
#